data_61ed89024eef79092d4b307b3b54a5a5
#
_entry.id   61ed89024eef79092d4b307b3b54a5a5
#
_cell.length_a   1.000
_cell.length_b   1.000
_cell.length_c   1.000
_cell.angle_alpha   90.00
_cell.angle_beta   90.00
_cell.angle_gamma   90.00
#
_symmetry.space_group_name_H-M   'P 1'
#
loop_
_entity.id
_entity.type
_entity.pdbx_description
1 polymer ?
#
loop_
_entity_poly.entity_id
_entity_poly.type
_entity_poly.pdbx_seq_one_letter_code
_entity_poly.pdbx_strand_id
1 'polypeptide(L)'
;MHVATTCLKTGQSGIPAELTALDSETSLLLLFGDSRLIDRPALIQQVLDACPRSHVMGCSTAGEIHGCEISDDSLVVAAARFDHTALRTAQATVQAPTDSYTAGCTIAEQLTHSSLRGVFVLSD
;
A
#
# COMPACT_ATOMS: atom_id res chain seq x y z
N MET A 1 -16.06 8.01 -3.05
CA MET A 1 -14.72 7.41 -3.12
C MET A 1 -14.05 7.86 -4.42
N HIS A 2 -12.80 8.30 -4.35
CA HIS A 2 -11.98 8.71 -5.49
C HIS A 2 -10.79 7.76 -5.62
N VAL A 3 -10.47 7.34 -6.83
CA VAL A 3 -9.37 6.39 -7.08
C VAL A 3 -8.47 6.91 -8.20
N ALA A 4 -7.18 6.76 -8.03
CA ALA A 4 -6.18 6.97 -9.07
C ALA A 4 -5.17 5.81 -9.04
N THR A 5 -4.68 5.41 -10.21
CA THR A 5 -3.67 4.36 -10.34
C THR A 5 -2.56 4.81 -11.27
N THR A 6 -1.35 4.40 -10.98
CA THR A 6 -0.19 4.66 -11.85
C THR A 6 0.82 3.53 -11.78
N CYS A 7 1.62 3.39 -12.82
CA CYS A 7 2.79 2.54 -12.86
C CYS A 7 4.03 3.43 -12.97
N LEU A 8 4.89 3.35 -11.96
CA LEU A 8 6.14 4.12 -11.87
C LEU A 8 7.31 3.19 -12.22
N LYS A 9 8.20 3.67 -13.09
CA LYS A 9 9.39 2.90 -13.49
C LYS A 9 10.64 3.44 -12.80
N THR A 10 11.58 2.55 -12.54
CA THR A 10 12.90 2.94 -12.02
C THR A 10 13.54 4.02 -12.90
N GLY A 11 14.01 5.10 -12.27
CA GLY A 11 14.58 6.25 -12.98
C GLY A 11 13.58 7.31 -13.44
N GLN A 12 12.28 7.07 -13.29
CA GLN A 12 11.27 8.10 -13.51
C GLN A 12 11.29 9.09 -12.34
N SER A 13 11.22 10.38 -12.64
CA SER A 13 11.16 11.44 -11.64
C SER A 13 9.73 12.00 -11.54
N GLY A 14 9.31 12.23 -10.29
CA GLY A 14 8.04 12.88 -9.97
C GLY A 14 6.87 11.89 -9.83
N ILE A 15 6.00 12.19 -8.88
CA ILE A 15 4.75 11.47 -8.63
C ILE A 15 3.60 12.19 -9.33
N PRO A 16 2.73 11.48 -10.06
CA PRO A 16 1.60 12.10 -10.75
C PRO A 16 0.71 12.91 -9.82
N ALA A 17 0.27 14.08 -10.30
CA ALA A 17 -0.56 15.01 -9.53
C ALA A 17 -1.90 14.38 -9.10
N GLU A 18 -2.41 13.42 -9.87
CA GLU A 18 -3.64 12.69 -9.56
C GLU A 18 -3.50 11.86 -8.26
N LEU A 19 -2.31 11.32 -7.97
CA LEU A 19 -2.05 10.61 -6.71
C LEU A 19 -1.96 11.59 -5.54
N THR A 20 -1.15 12.65 -5.70
CA THR A 20 -0.92 13.63 -4.62
C THR A 20 -2.19 14.41 -4.26
N ALA A 21 -3.09 14.63 -5.22
CA ALA A 21 -4.40 15.24 -4.99
C ALA A 21 -5.32 14.38 -4.09
N LEU A 22 -5.03 13.10 -3.95
CA LEU A 22 -5.78 12.21 -3.07
C LEU A 22 -5.16 12.05 -1.69
N ASP A 23 -4.02 12.69 -1.39
CA ASP A 23 -3.36 12.56 -0.08
C ASP A 23 -4.22 13.11 1.05
N SER A 24 -4.61 12.23 1.97
CA SER A 24 -5.41 12.57 3.15
C SER A 24 -5.39 11.44 4.18
N GLU A 25 -5.83 11.73 5.40
CA GLU A 25 -5.98 10.73 6.49
C GLU A 25 -7.06 9.66 6.21
N THR A 26 -7.89 9.85 5.19
CA THR A 26 -8.89 8.87 4.75
C THR A 26 -8.48 8.19 3.44
N SER A 27 -7.20 8.29 3.07
CA SER A 27 -6.67 7.68 1.86
C SER A 27 -5.83 6.46 2.17
N LEU A 28 -5.98 5.43 1.34
CA LEU A 28 -5.17 4.24 1.32
C LEU A 28 -4.36 4.20 0.03
N LEU A 29 -3.05 4.07 0.17
CA LEU A 29 -2.13 3.74 -0.92
C LEU A 29 -1.84 2.24 -0.88
N LEU A 30 -2.07 1.58 -1.99
CA LEU A 30 -1.65 0.19 -2.23
C LEU A 30 -0.45 0.21 -3.18
N LEU A 31 0.66 -0.36 -2.75
CA LEU A 31 1.92 -0.43 -3.49
C LEU A 31 2.22 -1.88 -3.82
N PHE A 32 2.32 -2.17 -5.12
CA PHE A 32 2.74 -3.48 -5.63
C PHE A 32 3.94 -3.29 -6.54
N GLY A 33 5.05 -3.94 -6.22
CA GLY A 33 6.27 -3.69 -6.97
C GLY A 33 7.25 -4.85 -6.94
N ASP A 34 8.16 -4.81 -7.89
CA ASP A 34 9.25 -5.78 -8.00
C ASP A 34 10.04 -5.90 -6.69
N SER A 35 10.34 -7.13 -6.29
CA SER A 35 11.10 -7.42 -5.06
C SER A 35 12.45 -6.71 -4.98
N ARG A 36 13.07 -6.40 -6.14
CA ARG A 36 14.33 -5.64 -6.25
C ARG A 36 14.21 -4.18 -5.79
N LEU A 37 12.98 -3.66 -5.62
CA LEU A 37 12.76 -2.31 -5.08
C LEU A 37 13.14 -2.19 -3.59
N ILE A 38 13.24 -3.31 -2.86
CA ILE A 38 13.79 -3.33 -1.50
C ILE A 38 15.22 -2.79 -1.47
N ASP A 39 16.03 -3.16 -2.45
CA ASP A 39 17.43 -2.73 -2.56
C ASP A 39 17.55 -1.30 -3.14
N ARG A 40 16.47 -0.77 -3.68
CA ARG A 40 16.38 0.54 -4.33
C ARG A 40 15.15 1.32 -3.84
N PRO A 41 15.10 1.69 -2.55
CA PRO A 41 13.89 2.23 -1.91
C PRO A 41 13.52 3.65 -2.38
N ALA A 42 14.35 4.30 -3.20
CA ALA A 42 14.15 5.69 -3.60
C ALA A 42 12.80 5.94 -4.27
N LEU A 43 12.30 4.99 -5.08
CA LEU A 43 11.01 5.13 -5.74
C LEU A 43 9.85 5.03 -4.74
N ILE A 44 9.92 4.09 -3.81
CA ILE A 44 8.95 3.95 -2.72
C ILE A 44 8.97 5.22 -1.85
N GLN A 45 10.16 5.69 -1.50
CA GLN A 45 10.31 6.90 -0.68
C GLN A 45 9.70 8.14 -1.35
N GLN A 46 9.87 8.31 -2.68
CA GLN A 46 9.22 9.40 -3.41
C GLN A 46 7.69 9.36 -3.27
N VAL A 47 7.08 8.17 -3.30
CA VAL A 47 5.62 8.04 -3.10
C VAL A 47 5.23 8.41 -1.68
N LEU A 48 5.98 7.94 -0.67
CA LEU A 48 5.73 8.24 0.73
C LEU A 48 5.86 9.74 1.02
N ASP A 49 6.89 10.37 0.49
CA ASP A 49 7.14 11.82 0.65
C ASP A 49 6.06 12.67 -0.04
N ALA A 50 5.52 12.18 -1.16
CA ALA A 50 4.47 12.87 -1.91
C ALA A 50 3.08 12.72 -1.29
N CYS A 51 2.86 11.68 -0.47
CA CYS A 51 1.57 11.37 0.15
C CYS A 51 1.71 11.08 1.65
N PRO A 52 2.21 12.04 2.45
CA PRO A 52 2.61 11.82 3.85
C PRO A 52 1.43 11.61 4.81
N ARG A 53 0.19 11.88 4.40
CA ARG A 53 -1.00 11.76 5.24
C ARG A 53 -1.75 10.46 5.02
N SER A 54 -1.45 9.75 3.95
CA SER A 54 -2.17 8.55 3.54
C SER A 54 -1.71 7.31 4.32
N HIS A 55 -2.63 6.40 4.57
CA HIS A 55 -2.28 5.05 5.01
C HIS A 55 -1.64 4.28 3.86
N VAL A 56 -0.60 3.51 4.15
CA VAL A 56 0.16 2.79 3.12
C VAL A 56 0.18 1.30 3.44
N MET A 57 -0.08 0.49 2.45
CA MET A 57 0.11 -0.96 2.47
C MET A 57 0.70 -1.41 1.13
N GLY A 58 1.43 -2.50 1.14
CA GLY A 58 1.98 -3.04 -0.10
C GLY A 58 2.73 -4.34 0.11
N CYS A 59 3.07 -4.96 -0.98
CA CYS A 59 3.93 -6.14 -1.01
C CYS A 59 4.73 -6.20 -2.31
N SER A 60 5.77 -7.03 -2.30
CA SER A 60 6.48 -7.39 -3.51
C SER A 60 5.64 -8.32 -4.39
N THR A 61 5.87 -8.24 -5.69
CA THR A 61 5.19 -9.06 -6.71
C THR A 61 6.20 -9.63 -7.69
N ALA A 62 5.80 -10.67 -8.43
CA ALA A 62 6.62 -11.30 -9.46
C ALA A 62 6.40 -10.69 -10.86
N GLY A 63 5.61 -9.64 -10.96
CA GLY A 63 5.29 -8.89 -12.16
C GLY A 63 4.10 -7.98 -11.90
N GLU A 64 4.19 -6.71 -12.28
CA GLU A 64 3.20 -5.69 -12.01
C GLU A 64 2.22 -5.57 -13.16
N ILE A 65 0.93 -5.54 -12.84
CA ILE A 65 -0.15 -5.33 -13.81
C ILE A 65 -0.73 -3.94 -13.62
N HIS A 66 -0.69 -3.14 -14.69
CA HIS A 66 -1.35 -1.84 -14.72
C HIS A 66 -2.11 -1.67 -16.06
N GLY A 67 -3.42 -1.49 -15.97
CA GLY A 67 -4.26 -1.50 -17.16
C GLY A 67 -4.25 -2.86 -17.87
N CYS A 68 -3.77 -2.88 -19.11
CA CYS A 68 -3.62 -4.10 -19.93
C CYS A 68 -2.16 -4.53 -20.12
N GLU A 69 -1.24 -3.93 -19.37
CA GLU A 69 0.19 -4.18 -19.50
C GLU A 69 0.72 -4.92 -18.27
N ILE A 70 1.67 -5.82 -18.51
CA ILE A 70 2.49 -6.45 -17.48
C ILE A 70 3.89 -5.85 -17.61
N SER A 71 4.46 -5.42 -16.51
CA SER A 71 5.83 -4.86 -16.47
C SER A 71 6.62 -5.45 -15.32
N ASP A 72 7.94 -5.48 -15.52
CA ASP A 72 8.92 -5.79 -14.49
C ASP A 72 9.65 -4.50 -14.09
N ASP A 73 10.35 -4.52 -12.95
CA ASP A 73 11.15 -3.39 -12.44
C ASP A 73 10.33 -2.10 -12.30
N SER A 74 9.09 -2.25 -11.85
CA SER A 74 8.14 -1.16 -11.70
C SER A 74 7.46 -1.17 -10.32
N LEU A 75 6.80 -0.07 -9.99
CA LEU A 75 5.96 0.10 -8.82
C LEU A 75 4.57 0.53 -9.28
N VAL A 76 3.58 -0.32 -9.12
CA VAL A 76 2.18 0.05 -9.31
C VAL A 76 1.64 0.62 -8.01
N VAL A 77 1.08 1.81 -8.09
CA VAL A 77 0.47 2.52 -6.97
C VAL A 77 -1.00 2.75 -7.27
N ALA A 78 -1.86 2.32 -6.34
CA ALA A 78 -3.28 2.65 -6.35
C ALA A 78 -3.59 3.51 -5.12
N ALA A 79 -4.12 4.71 -5.33
CA ALA A 79 -4.61 5.60 -4.28
C ALA A 79 -6.14 5.56 -4.25
N ALA A 80 -6.71 5.32 -3.07
CA ALA A 80 -8.15 5.36 -2.86
C ALA A 80 -8.45 6.30 -1.69
N ARG A 81 -9.14 7.42 -1.97
CA ARG A 81 -9.65 8.33 -0.93
C ARG A 81 -11.11 8.02 -0.65
N PHE A 82 -11.42 7.81 0.62
CA PHE A 82 -12.76 7.53 1.10
C PHE A 82 -13.40 8.79 1.67
N ASP A 83 -14.67 9.03 1.33
CA ASP A 83 -15.40 10.22 1.77
C ASP A 83 -15.99 10.04 3.20
N HIS A 84 -16.35 8.78 3.56
CA HIS A 84 -17.08 8.48 4.79
C HIS A 84 -16.54 7.27 5.57
N THR A 85 -15.36 6.76 5.21
CA THR A 85 -14.75 5.61 5.86
C THR A 85 -13.49 6.04 6.60
N ALA A 86 -13.47 5.80 7.91
CA ALA A 86 -12.25 5.92 8.69
C ALA A 86 -11.34 4.71 8.43
N LEU A 87 -10.05 4.95 8.28
CA LEU A 87 -9.05 3.92 8.09
C LEU A 87 -8.23 3.72 9.37
N ARG A 88 -7.81 2.48 9.58
CA ARG A 88 -6.82 2.10 10.59
C ARG A 88 -5.89 1.08 9.98
N THR A 89 -4.62 1.15 10.32
CA THR A 89 -3.61 0.18 9.90
C THR A 89 -2.99 -0.47 11.13
N ALA A 90 -2.68 -1.74 11.01
CA ALA A 90 -1.93 -2.51 12.00
C ALA A 90 -0.97 -3.46 11.29
N GLN A 91 0.13 -3.79 11.95
CA GLN A 91 1.10 -4.73 11.42
C GLN A 91 1.63 -5.62 12.54
N ALA A 92 2.01 -6.84 12.20
CA ALA A 92 2.72 -7.75 13.08
C ALA A 92 3.77 -8.50 12.26
N THR A 93 4.92 -8.74 12.86
CA THR A 93 5.99 -9.52 12.25
C THR A 93 5.75 -11.00 12.46
N VAL A 94 5.89 -11.78 11.39
CA VAL A 94 5.89 -13.25 11.41
C VAL A 94 7.32 -13.71 11.16
N GLN A 95 7.94 -14.42 12.11
CA GLN A 95 9.29 -14.95 11.97
C GLN A 95 9.30 -16.42 11.60
N ALA A 96 8.25 -17.14 11.95
CA ALA A 96 8.06 -18.55 11.62
C ALA A 96 6.58 -18.82 11.31
N PRO A 97 6.26 -19.85 10.52
CA PRO A 97 4.87 -20.18 10.19
C PRO A 97 3.96 -20.41 11.41
N THR A 98 4.55 -20.85 12.53
CA THR A 98 3.86 -21.03 13.82
C THR A 98 3.35 -19.74 14.44
N ASP A 99 3.92 -18.60 14.07
CA ASP A 99 3.62 -17.30 14.67
C ASP A 99 2.39 -16.63 14.01
N SER A 100 1.95 -17.15 12.87
CA SER A 100 0.86 -16.56 12.06
C SER A 100 -0.41 -16.33 12.85
N TYR A 101 -0.80 -17.29 13.70
CA TYR A 101 -1.98 -17.17 14.54
C TYR A 101 -1.83 -16.03 15.56
N THR A 102 -0.70 -15.97 16.24
CA THR A 102 -0.41 -14.92 17.24
C THR A 102 -0.35 -13.53 16.59
N ALA A 103 0.28 -13.44 15.42
CA ALA A 103 0.33 -12.21 14.65
C ALA A 103 -1.07 -11.74 14.25
N GLY A 104 -1.92 -12.66 13.79
CA GLY A 104 -3.33 -12.38 13.48
C GLY A 104 -4.11 -11.87 14.69
N CYS A 105 -3.94 -12.48 15.86
CA CYS A 105 -4.56 -12.01 17.11
C CYS A 105 -4.09 -10.60 17.46
N THR A 106 -2.79 -10.33 17.38
CA THR A 106 -2.21 -9.01 17.67
C THR A 106 -2.79 -7.93 16.76
N ILE A 107 -2.93 -8.21 15.46
CA ILE A 107 -3.56 -7.30 14.49
C ILE A 107 -5.04 -7.11 14.82
N ALA A 108 -5.76 -8.18 15.12
CA ALA A 108 -7.19 -8.13 15.45
C ALA A 108 -7.45 -7.27 16.70
N GLU A 109 -6.64 -7.39 17.74
CA GLU A 109 -6.74 -6.57 18.96
C GLU A 109 -6.58 -5.07 18.66
N GLN A 110 -5.66 -4.71 17.75
CA GLN A 110 -5.42 -3.32 17.37
C GLN A 110 -6.54 -2.74 16.51
N LEU A 111 -7.18 -3.56 15.67
CA LEU A 111 -8.18 -3.12 14.70
C LEU A 111 -9.62 -3.24 15.18
N THR A 112 -9.89 -4.09 16.18
CA THR A 112 -11.26 -4.33 16.68
C THR A 112 -11.89 -3.05 17.20
N HIS A 113 -13.02 -2.69 16.61
CA HIS A 113 -13.80 -1.53 17.00
C HIS A 113 -15.28 -1.74 16.63
N SER A 114 -16.21 -1.13 17.37
CA SER A 114 -17.66 -1.28 17.14
C SER A 114 -18.14 -0.86 15.75
N SER A 115 -17.40 0.04 15.10
CA SER A 115 -17.70 0.51 13.75
C SER A 115 -16.93 -0.24 12.64
N LEU A 116 -16.15 -1.28 12.96
CA LEU A 116 -15.44 -2.07 11.97
C LEU A 116 -16.41 -2.72 10.97
N ARG A 117 -16.15 -2.58 9.66
CA ARG A 117 -16.99 -3.10 8.59
C ARG A 117 -16.26 -4.06 7.66
N GLY A 118 -14.94 -3.94 7.56
CA GLY A 118 -14.12 -4.80 6.73
C GLY A 118 -12.65 -4.71 7.11
N VAL A 119 -11.91 -5.76 6.79
CA VAL A 119 -10.46 -5.83 6.98
C VAL A 119 -9.86 -6.25 5.66
N PHE A 120 -8.81 -5.55 5.26
CA PHE A 120 -7.97 -5.91 4.12
C PHE A 120 -6.62 -6.35 4.66
N VAL A 121 -6.15 -7.52 4.24
CA VAL A 121 -4.91 -8.13 4.75
C VAL A 121 -3.97 -8.39 3.58
N LEU A 122 -2.71 -8.01 3.74
CA LEU A 122 -1.59 -8.48 2.93
C LEU A 122 -0.68 -9.31 3.82
N SER A 123 -0.29 -10.48 3.34
CA SER A 123 0.66 -11.38 4.01
C SER A 123 1.53 -12.06 2.96
N ASP A 124 2.72 -12.43 3.36
CA ASP A 124 3.61 -13.30 2.59
C ASP A 124 3.14 -14.75 2.67
#